data_20f584c1f84c848f4af8dd4ad89eaaaf
#
_entry.id   20f584c1f84c848f4af8dd4ad89eaaaf
#
_cell.length_a   1.000
_cell.length_b   1.000
_cell.length_c   1.000
_cell.angle_alpha   90.00
_cell.angle_beta   90.00
_cell.angle_gamma   90.00
#
_symmetry.space_group_name_H-M   'P 1'
#
loop_
_entity.id
_entity.type
_entity.pdbx_description
1 polymer ?
#
loop_
_entity_poly.entity_id
_entity_poly.type
_entity_poly.pdbx_seq_one_letter_code
_entity_poly.pdbx_strand_id
1 'polypeptide(L)'
;MEVTELPRPTDARTGKPAATVAVVVLTHNRVHLLRKCVEQVLRRASPRTTEIVIWNNASVDGTRDYLDTLEDRRLTVVHSTTNIGQNAYARAFDLTTADYLVEVDDDVVEAPQNWDAILLDAYRRLPQIGYLAADLQDDPHDVATHYRYRIRPHEYTESEVNGVRLLNGPPGGACAMTSRDLYRRVGGFRQHPRLVFWQEEPAYMTDINKLGYGHAVLADLKVHHTGGAYYGATSPEKEAFWAAYWKGRARRQAIKKLVFRLPFFRRANARFGWFVPPP
;
A
#
# COMPACT_ATOMS: atom_id res chain seq x y z
N MET A 1 19.03 -25.02 5.48
CA MET A 1 17.67 -25.47 5.17
C MET A 1 17.43 -25.12 3.72
N GLU A 2 17.36 -26.14 2.85
CA GLU A 2 16.95 -25.93 1.47
C GLU A 2 15.50 -25.44 1.46
N VAL A 3 15.27 -24.25 0.92
CA VAL A 3 13.91 -23.76 0.65
C VAL A 3 13.42 -24.57 -0.55
N THR A 4 12.57 -25.56 -0.29
CA THR A 4 11.90 -26.31 -1.36
C THR A 4 10.96 -25.34 -2.06
N GLU A 5 11.35 -24.84 -3.23
CA GLU A 5 10.47 -24.00 -4.07
C GLU A 5 9.17 -24.78 -4.36
N LEU A 6 8.06 -24.19 -4.01
CA LEU A 6 6.75 -24.74 -4.39
C LEU A 6 6.63 -24.76 -5.91
N PRO A 7 6.06 -25.82 -6.52
CA PRO A 7 5.87 -25.87 -7.95
C PRO A 7 4.99 -24.69 -8.39
N ARG A 8 5.48 -23.93 -9.40
CA ARG A 8 4.73 -22.81 -9.95
C ARG A 8 3.39 -23.29 -10.50
N PRO A 9 2.29 -22.65 -10.18
CA PRO A 9 1.00 -22.98 -10.76
C PRO A 9 1.08 -22.84 -12.29
N THR A 10 0.35 -23.66 -13.01
CA THR A 10 0.28 -23.63 -14.48
C THR A 10 -0.97 -22.86 -14.90
N ASP A 11 -0.84 -21.94 -15.85
CA ASP A 11 -1.97 -21.26 -16.45
C ASP A 11 -2.75 -22.26 -17.32
N ALA A 12 -3.98 -22.57 -16.91
CA ALA A 12 -4.82 -23.56 -17.57
C ALA A 12 -5.13 -23.23 -19.04
N ARG A 13 -5.04 -21.94 -19.44
CA ARG A 13 -5.32 -21.50 -20.82
C ARG A 13 -4.12 -21.63 -21.73
N THR A 14 -2.92 -21.50 -21.20
CA THR A 14 -1.70 -21.38 -22.01
C THR A 14 -0.71 -22.52 -21.80
N GLY A 15 -0.91 -23.33 -20.76
CA GLY A 15 0.04 -24.39 -20.34
C GLY A 15 1.39 -23.86 -19.83
N LYS A 16 1.57 -22.52 -19.76
CA LYS A 16 2.80 -21.89 -19.29
C LYS A 16 2.77 -21.70 -17.76
N PRO A 17 3.94 -21.52 -17.12
CA PRO A 17 3.97 -21.12 -15.72
C PRO A 17 3.11 -19.90 -15.48
N ALA A 18 2.22 -20.00 -14.52
CA ALA A 18 1.34 -18.90 -14.17
C ALA A 18 2.11 -17.84 -13.38
N ALA A 19 1.73 -16.58 -13.56
CA ALA A 19 2.26 -15.49 -12.75
C ALA A 19 1.92 -15.70 -11.27
N THR A 20 2.89 -15.47 -10.39
CA THR A 20 2.79 -15.66 -8.94
C THR A 20 2.69 -14.34 -8.20
N VAL A 21 2.06 -14.38 -7.04
CA VAL A 21 1.83 -13.22 -6.16
C VAL A 21 2.41 -13.51 -4.78
N ALA A 22 3.15 -12.56 -4.24
CA ALA A 22 3.52 -12.50 -2.84
C ALA A 22 2.66 -11.45 -2.13
N VAL A 23 2.07 -11.82 -1.00
CA VAL A 23 1.32 -10.93 -0.12
C VAL A 23 2.14 -10.64 1.12
N VAL A 24 2.30 -9.38 1.48
CA VAL A 24 3.00 -8.94 2.69
C VAL A 24 2.03 -8.20 3.59
N VAL A 25 1.94 -8.64 4.84
CA VAL A 25 1.18 -8.00 5.91
C VAL A 25 2.14 -7.51 6.98
N LEU A 26 2.06 -6.23 7.30
CA LEU A 26 2.84 -5.61 8.37
C LEU A 26 1.93 -5.33 9.57
N THR A 27 2.34 -5.74 10.77
CA THR A 27 1.54 -5.55 11.99
C THR A 27 2.35 -5.04 13.18
N HIS A 28 1.70 -4.24 14.04
CA HIS A 28 2.22 -3.81 15.33
C HIS A 28 1.09 -3.56 16.33
N ASN A 29 1.01 -4.37 17.40
CA ASN A 29 0.05 -4.22 18.53
C ASN A 29 -1.42 -4.14 18.11
N ARG A 30 -1.84 -4.97 17.14
CA ARG A 30 -3.24 -5.01 16.64
C ARG A 30 -3.73 -6.44 16.39
N VAL A 31 -3.40 -7.38 17.30
CA VAL A 31 -3.70 -8.82 17.11
C VAL A 31 -5.18 -9.10 16.77
N HIS A 32 -6.11 -8.33 17.29
CA HIS A 32 -7.55 -8.50 17.05
C HIS A 32 -7.98 -8.19 15.60
N LEU A 33 -7.33 -7.20 14.94
CA LEU A 33 -7.53 -6.90 13.52
C LEU A 33 -6.73 -7.85 12.64
N LEU A 34 -5.47 -8.08 13.00
CA LEU A 34 -4.59 -9.01 12.32
C LEU A 34 -5.22 -10.40 12.15
N ARG A 35 -5.90 -10.94 13.16
CA ARG A 35 -6.61 -12.23 13.06
C ARG A 35 -7.59 -12.27 11.89
N LYS A 36 -8.39 -11.23 11.72
CA LYS A 36 -9.36 -11.11 10.62
C LYS A 36 -8.65 -10.94 9.28
N CYS A 37 -7.62 -10.10 9.23
CA CYS A 37 -6.82 -9.89 8.04
C CYS A 37 -6.16 -11.19 7.57
N VAL A 38 -5.49 -11.90 8.47
CA VAL A 38 -4.82 -13.17 8.14
C VAL A 38 -5.81 -14.23 7.69
N GLU A 39 -6.94 -14.37 8.38
CA GLU A 39 -7.99 -15.32 8.00
C GLU A 39 -8.49 -15.06 6.57
N GLN A 40 -8.78 -13.82 6.21
CA GLN A 40 -9.23 -13.50 4.86
C GLN A 40 -8.12 -13.71 3.81
N VAL A 41 -6.85 -13.36 4.12
CA VAL A 41 -5.72 -13.59 3.21
C VAL A 41 -5.52 -15.08 2.95
N LEU A 42 -5.48 -15.91 4.00
CA LEU A 42 -5.26 -17.35 3.87
C LEU A 42 -6.39 -18.07 3.14
N ARG A 43 -7.65 -17.66 3.38
CA ARG A 43 -8.84 -18.35 2.85
C ARG A 43 -9.34 -17.82 1.51
N ARG A 44 -9.14 -16.52 1.23
CA ARG A 44 -9.75 -15.86 0.06
C ARG A 44 -8.76 -15.52 -1.03
N ALA A 45 -7.45 -15.59 -0.77
CA ALA A 45 -6.45 -15.47 -1.83
C ALA A 45 -6.54 -16.67 -2.79
N SER A 46 -6.30 -16.40 -4.07
CA SER A 46 -6.30 -17.41 -5.12
C SER A 46 -5.05 -18.30 -5.05
N PRO A 47 -5.00 -19.40 -5.81
CA PRO A 47 -3.78 -20.19 -5.98
C PRO A 47 -2.61 -19.43 -6.64
N ARG A 48 -2.83 -18.19 -7.12
CA ARG A 48 -1.75 -17.29 -7.60
C ARG A 48 -0.89 -16.78 -6.46
N THR A 49 -1.46 -16.62 -5.26
CA THR A 49 -0.70 -16.28 -4.06
C THR A 49 0.07 -17.49 -3.57
N THR A 50 1.36 -17.51 -3.90
CA THR A 50 2.30 -18.58 -3.56
C THR A 50 3.14 -18.30 -2.32
N GLU A 51 3.22 -17.03 -1.92
CA GLU A 51 4.01 -16.57 -0.79
C GLU A 51 3.21 -15.55 0.03
N ILE A 52 3.22 -15.72 1.34
CA ILE A 52 2.60 -14.79 2.31
C ILE A 52 3.63 -14.52 3.39
N VAL A 53 4.00 -13.25 3.55
CA VAL A 53 4.92 -12.82 4.61
C VAL A 53 4.15 -11.97 5.60
N ILE A 54 4.15 -12.37 6.88
CA ILE A 54 3.63 -11.55 7.96
C ILE A 54 4.78 -11.05 8.81
N TRP A 55 4.97 -9.74 8.81
CA TRP A 55 6.01 -9.09 9.59
C TRP A 55 5.44 -8.52 10.88
N ASN A 56 5.72 -9.17 12.00
CA ASN A 56 5.42 -8.67 13.33
C ASN A 56 6.49 -7.67 13.78
N ASN A 57 6.13 -6.42 13.81
CA ASN A 57 7.00 -5.28 14.07
C ASN A 57 7.18 -5.02 15.58
N ALA A 58 7.67 -6.03 16.32
CA ALA A 58 7.89 -6.02 17.77
C ALA A 58 6.61 -5.77 18.58
N SER A 59 5.51 -6.45 18.26
CA SER A 59 4.26 -6.38 19.05
C SER A 59 4.41 -7.04 20.42
N VAL A 60 3.64 -6.54 21.40
CA VAL A 60 3.60 -7.00 22.79
C VAL A 60 2.18 -7.40 23.27
N ASP A 61 1.20 -7.46 22.35
CA ASP A 61 -0.24 -7.65 22.62
C ASP A 61 -0.75 -9.08 22.33
N GLY A 62 0.12 -10.09 22.34
CA GLY A 62 -0.23 -11.47 21.97
C GLY A 62 -0.19 -11.75 20.46
N THR A 63 0.25 -10.81 19.64
CA THR A 63 0.44 -11.02 18.18
C THR A 63 1.39 -12.17 17.91
N ARG A 64 2.52 -12.28 18.64
CA ARG A 64 3.48 -13.38 18.48
C ARG A 64 2.81 -14.73 18.70
N ASP A 65 2.16 -14.90 19.86
CA ASP A 65 1.52 -16.17 20.26
C ASP A 65 0.50 -16.61 19.21
N TYR A 66 -0.25 -15.66 18.66
CA TYR A 66 -1.19 -15.94 17.57
C TYR A 66 -0.48 -16.40 16.28
N LEU A 67 0.53 -15.67 15.86
CA LEU A 67 1.23 -15.98 14.60
C LEU A 67 1.96 -17.34 14.68
N ASP A 68 2.48 -17.70 15.86
CA ASP A 68 3.15 -18.97 16.09
C ASP A 68 2.18 -20.18 16.05
N THR A 69 0.85 -19.96 16.06
CA THR A 69 -0.17 -21.02 15.87
C THR A 69 -0.56 -21.26 14.42
N LEU A 70 -0.11 -20.43 13.49
CA LEU A 70 -0.54 -20.50 12.10
C LEU A 70 0.25 -21.56 11.33
N GLU A 71 -0.48 -22.40 10.60
CA GLU A 71 0.08 -23.42 9.72
C GLU A 71 -0.45 -23.22 8.29
N ASP A 72 0.39 -22.71 7.40
CA ASP A 72 0.14 -22.64 5.95
C ASP A 72 1.49 -22.73 5.23
N ARG A 73 1.57 -23.58 4.21
CA ARG A 73 2.82 -23.81 3.45
C ARG A 73 3.33 -22.56 2.71
N ARG A 74 2.47 -21.57 2.49
CA ARG A 74 2.81 -20.30 1.83
C ARG A 74 3.33 -19.26 2.81
N LEU A 75 3.14 -19.50 4.12
CA LEU A 75 3.33 -18.51 5.16
C LEU A 75 4.79 -18.48 5.65
N THR A 76 5.33 -17.28 5.71
CA THR A 76 6.57 -16.94 6.42
C THR A 76 6.25 -15.89 7.46
N VAL A 77 6.48 -16.18 8.73
CA VAL A 77 6.33 -15.23 9.83
C VAL A 77 7.68 -14.70 10.25
N VAL A 78 7.78 -13.37 10.36
CA VAL A 78 8.99 -12.67 10.83
C VAL A 78 8.65 -11.93 12.13
N HIS A 79 9.35 -12.25 13.20
CA HIS A 79 9.26 -11.52 14.46
C HIS A 79 10.45 -10.58 14.61
N SER A 80 10.25 -9.32 14.31
CA SER A 80 11.28 -8.29 14.56
C SER A 80 11.46 -8.04 16.06
N THR A 81 12.67 -7.81 16.49
CA THR A 81 13.00 -7.40 17.87
C THR A 81 12.76 -5.91 18.13
N THR A 82 12.63 -5.12 17.06
CA THR A 82 12.39 -3.68 17.12
C THR A 82 11.33 -3.28 16.12
N ASN A 83 10.53 -2.26 16.45
CA ASN A 83 9.59 -1.67 15.51
C ASN A 83 10.37 -0.79 14.51
N ILE A 84 10.44 -1.23 13.26
CA ILE A 84 11.07 -0.51 12.15
C ILE A 84 10.06 0.18 11.23
N GLY A 85 8.77 0.15 11.61
CA GLY A 85 7.67 0.78 10.88
C GLY A 85 7.55 0.27 9.44
N GLN A 86 7.15 1.15 8.53
CA GLN A 86 6.97 0.82 7.10
C GLN A 86 8.25 0.36 6.41
N ASN A 87 9.44 0.61 6.96
CA ASN A 87 10.67 0.02 6.43
C ASN A 87 10.61 -1.52 6.35
N ALA A 88 9.73 -2.13 7.12
CA ALA A 88 9.51 -3.57 7.13
C ALA A 88 8.97 -4.09 5.79
N TYR A 89 8.17 -3.32 5.04
CA TYR A 89 7.70 -3.73 3.72
C TYR A 89 8.85 -4.03 2.76
N ALA A 90 9.85 -3.14 2.68
CA ALA A 90 11.01 -3.37 1.82
C ALA A 90 11.72 -4.68 2.19
N ARG A 91 11.94 -4.93 3.49
CA ARG A 91 12.60 -6.15 3.97
C ARG A 91 11.75 -7.40 3.76
N ALA A 92 10.43 -7.29 3.94
CA ALA A 92 9.52 -8.42 3.74
C ALA A 92 9.41 -8.78 2.25
N PHE A 93 9.36 -7.81 1.33
CA PHE A 93 9.41 -8.07 -0.10
C PHE A 93 10.71 -8.74 -0.56
N ASP A 94 11.84 -8.42 0.08
CA ASP A 94 13.12 -9.05 -0.22
C ASP A 94 13.17 -10.55 0.18
N LEU A 95 12.26 -10.99 1.06
CA LEU A 95 12.12 -12.42 1.43
C LEU A 95 11.31 -13.23 0.41
N THR A 96 10.73 -12.58 -0.61
CA THR A 96 9.84 -13.22 -1.57
C THR A 96 10.47 -13.31 -2.97
N THR A 97 9.96 -14.23 -3.79
CA THR A 97 10.44 -14.47 -5.17
C THR A 97 9.35 -14.29 -6.23
N ALA A 98 8.08 -14.18 -5.84
CA ALA A 98 6.93 -14.07 -6.72
C ALA A 98 7.03 -12.91 -7.72
N ASP A 99 6.35 -13.04 -8.86
CA ASP A 99 6.42 -12.08 -9.97
C ASP A 99 5.75 -10.73 -9.64
N TYR A 100 4.75 -10.75 -8.74
CA TYR A 100 4.00 -9.57 -8.29
C TYR A 100 4.00 -9.49 -6.76
N LEU A 101 4.03 -8.27 -6.27
CA LEU A 101 4.11 -7.92 -4.85
C LEU A 101 2.83 -7.19 -4.45
N VAL A 102 2.21 -7.62 -3.37
CA VAL A 102 1.04 -6.97 -2.78
C VAL A 102 1.32 -6.65 -1.33
N GLU A 103 1.18 -5.39 -0.96
CA GLU A 103 1.08 -4.98 0.43
C GLU A 103 -0.38 -5.01 0.88
N VAL A 104 -0.61 -5.45 2.10
CA VAL A 104 -1.93 -5.48 2.73
C VAL A 104 -1.79 -4.98 4.16
N ASP A 105 -2.58 -3.97 4.52
CA ASP A 105 -2.64 -3.50 5.90
C ASP A 105 -3.30 -4.54 6.82
N ASP A 106 -2.83 -4.65 8.07
CA ASP A 106 -3.31 -5.63 9.05
C ASP A 106 -4.75 -5.37 9.54
N ASP A 107 -5.38 -4.29 9.09
CA ASP A 107 -6.77 -3.92 9.30
C ASP A 107 -7.64 -4.00 8.02
N VAL A 108 -7.16 -4.62 6.97
CA VAL A 108 -8.00 -5.12 5.86
C VAL A 108 -8.66 -6.41 6.31
N VAL A 109 -9.90 -6.30 6.79
CA VAL A 109 -10.60 -7.39 7.49
C VAL A 109 -11.51 -8.20 6.58
N GLU A 110 -11.80 -7.72 5.37
CA GLU A 110 -12.59 -8.43 4.39
C GLU A 110 -12.16 -8.09 2.96
N ALA A 111 -12.09 -9.11 2.11
CA ALA A 111 -11.87 -9.00 0.68
C ALA A 111 -12.73 -10.06 -0.06
N PRO A 112 -13.11 -9.85 -1.31
CA PRO A 112 -13.83 -10.87 -2.08
C PRO A 112 -12.96 -12.10 -2.36
N GLN A 113 -13.58 -13.22 -2.73
CA GLN A 113 -12.85 -14.42 -3.13
C GLN A 113 -11.96 -14.13 -4.35
N ASN A 114 -10.73 -14.65 -4.34
CA ASN A 114 -9.73 -14.46 -5.40
C ASN A 114 -9.36 -12.98 -5.66
N TRP A 115 -9.43 -12.13 -4.66
CA TRP A 115 -9.14 -10.71 -4.74
C TRP A 115 -7.77 -10.41 -5.37
N ASP A 116 -6.77 -11.21 -5.07
CA ASP A 116 -5.40 -11.12 -5.59
C ASP A 116 -5.34 -11.42 -7.09
N ALA A 117 -6.12 -12.41 -7.58
CA ALA A 117 -6.22 -12.71 -8.99
C ALA A 117 -6.97 -11.63 -9.76
N ILE A 118 -8.02 -11.05 -9.17
CA ILE A 118 -8.75 -9.90 -9.75
C ILE A 118 -7.80 -8.72 -9.92
N LEU A 119 -7.03 -8.40 -8.87
CA LEU A 119 -6.06 -7.32 -8.89
C LEU A 119 -4.95 -7.56 -9.92
N LEU A 120 -4.43 -8.81 -9.98
CA LEU A 120 -3.41 -9.22 -10.94
C LEU A 120 -3.89 -9.12 -12.39
N ASP A 121 -5.10 -9.61 -12.68
CA ASP A 121 -5.67 -9.56 -14.02
C ASP A 121 -5.87 -8.12 -14.50
N ALA A 122 -6.35 -7.24 -13.61
CA ALA A 122 -6.47 -5.82 -13.89
C ALA A 122 -5.09 -5.17 -14.13
N TYR A 123 -4.13 -5.42 -13.23
CA TYR A 123 -2.77 -4.87 -13.35
C TYR A 123 -2.11 -5.24 -14.68
N ARG A 124 -2.22 -6.49 -15.11
CA ARG A 124 -1.63 -7.00 -16.37
C ARG A 124 -2.25 -6.39 -17.63
N ARG A 125 -3.47 -5.88 -17.54
CA ARG A 125 -4.17 -5.18 -18.64
C ARG A 125 -3.79 -3.69 -18.72
N LEU A 126 -3.04 -3.18 -17.74
CA LEU A 126 -2.70 -1.76 -17.57
C LEU A 126 -1.18 -1.53 -17.62
N PRO A 127 -0.52 -1.69 -18.78
CA PRO A 127 0.94 -1.63 -18.88
C PRO A 127 1.53 -0.28 -18.44
N GLN A 128 0.74 0.79 -18.44
CA GLN A 128 1.14 2.13 -18.01
C GLN A 128 0.97 2.35 -16.49
N ILE A 129 0.34 1.42 -15.76
CA ILE A 129 0.15 1.53 -14.31
C ILE A 129 1.20 0.68 -13.60
N GLY A 130 2.00 1.31 -12.74
CA GLY A 130 3.04 0.65 -11.95
C GLY A 130 2.65 0.37 -10.51
N TYR A 131 1.55 0.97 -10.02
CA TYR A 131 1.02 0.74 -8.69
C TYR A 131 -0.51 0.82 -8.70
N LEU A 132 -1.18 -0.30 -8.43
CA LEU A 132 -2.63 -0.44 -8.51
C LEU A 132 -3.18 -0.90 -7.17
N ALA A 133 -3.99 -0.08 -6.53
CA ALA A 133 -4.65 -0.42 -5.27
C ALA A 133 -6.09 -0.89 -5.48
N ALA A 134 -6.59 -1.75 -4.60
CA ALA A 134 -8.00 -2.02 -4.47
C ALA A 134 -8.75 -0.78 -3.96
N ASP A 135 -10.01 -0.63 -4.35
CA ASP A 135 -10.91 0.35 -3.78
C ASP A 135 -11.30 -0.06 -2.35
N LEU A 136 -11.59 0.92 -1.50
CA LEU A 136 -12.04 0.69 -0.14
C LEU A 136 -13.56 0.66 -0.09
N GLN A 137 -14.11 -0.34 0.60
CA GLN A 137 -15.54 -0.41 0.86
C GLN A 137 -15.99 0.81 1.68
N ASP A 138 -17.10 1.41 1.27
CA ASP A 138 -17.68 2.54 1.99
C ASP A 138 -18.24 2.04 3.34
N ASP A 139 -17.63 2.47 4.43
CA ASP A 139 -18.09 2.21 5.78
C ASP A 139 -18.49 3.55 6.43
N PRO A 140 -19.77 3.75 6.78
CA PRO A 140 -20.22 4.99 7.42
C PRO A 140 -19.58 5.24 8.80
N HIS A 141 -19.01 4.20 9.41
CA HIS A 141 -18.30 4.28 10.68
C HIS A 141 -16.79 4.45 10.54
N ASP A 142 -16.25 4.33 9.30
CA ASP A 142 -14.84 4.50 9.01
C ASP A 142 -14.53 5.88 8.42
N VAL A 143 -13.88 6.71 9.23
CA VAL A 143 -13.47 8.07 8.83
C VAL A 143 -12.45 8.04 7.68
N ALA A 144 -11.63 6.99 7.57
CA ALA A 144 -10.61 6.90 6.53
C ALA A 144 -11.22 6.71 5.14
N THR A 145 -12.28 5.91 5.02
CA THR A 145 -13.02 5.71 3.77
C THR A 145 -13.71 6.98 3.31
N HIS A 146 -14.34 7.70 4.24
CA HIS A 146 -14.93 9.01 3.96
C HIS A 146 -13.91 10.03 3.49
N TYR A 147 -12.69 10.00 4.06
CA TYR A 147 -11.64 10.94 3.73
C TYR A 147 -11.21 10.86 2.26
N ARG A 148 -11.13 9.65 1.69
CA ARG A 148 -10.62 9.44 0.33
C ARG A 148 -11.64 9.84 -0.74
N TYR A 149 -12.92 9.45 -0.61
CA TYR A 149 -13.92 9.58 -1.67
C TYR A 149 -14.93 10.70 -1.43
N ARG A 150 -15.29 10.98 -0.18
CA ARG A 150 -16.32 11.98 0.15
C ARG A 150 -15.75 13.35 0.49
N ILE A 151 -14.58 13.41 1.12
CA ILE A 151 -13.95 14.68 1.51
C ILE A 151 -13.11 15.27 0.37
N ARG A 152 -12.55 14.40 -0.51
CA ARG A 152 -11.73 14.81 -1.64
C ARG A 152 -12.16 14.19 -2.97
N PRO A 153 -13.44 14.22 -3.33
CA PRO A 153 -13.89 13.61 -4.58
C PRO A 153 -13.21 14.23 -5.81
N HIS A 154 -12.74 15.47 -5.71
CA HIS A 154 -12.03 16.19 -6.78
C HIS A 154 -10.59 15.69 -7.02
N GLU A 155 -10.04 14.87 -6.12
CA GLU A 155 -8.73 14.25 -6.33
C GLU A 155 -8.80 13.01 -7.21
N TYR A 156 -10.00 12.49 -7.48
CA TYR A 156 -10.21 11.27 -8.25
C TYR A 156 -11.08 11.54 -9.48
N THR A 157 -10.64 11.00 -10.61
CA THR A 157 -11.40 11.00 -11.86
C THR A 157 -11.58 9.57 -12.34
N GLU A 158 -12.79 9.22 -12.75
CA GLU A 158 -13.08 7.90 -13.30
C GLU A 158 -12.58 7.79 -14.74
N SER A 159 -12.05 6.63 -15.10
CA SER A 159 -11.70 6.26 -16.46
C SER A 159 -11.85 4.76 -16.68
N GLU A 160 -11.91 4.35 -17.93
CA GLU A 160 -11.84 2.95 -18.32
C GLU A 160 -10.71 2.75 -19.34
N VAL A 161 -9.80 1.83 -19.03
CA VAL A 161 -8.64 1.50 -19.88
C VAL A 161 -8.59 0.00 -20.05
N ASN A 162 -8.61 -0.47 -21.30
CA ASN A 162 -8.61 -1.90 -21.65
C ASN A 162 -9.71 -2.71 -20.93
N GLY A 163 -10.92 -2.11 -20.74
CA GLY A 163 -12.03 -2.71 -20.00
C GLY A 163 -11.79 -2.85 -18.50
N VAL A 164 -10.90 -2.03 -17.92
CA VAL A 164 -10.67 -1.91 -16.47
C VAL A 164 -11.11 -0.54 -16.02
N ARG A 165 -12.04 -0.50 -15.06
CA ARG A 165 -12.52 0.75 -14.47
C ARG A 165 -11.57 1.22 -13.37
N LEU A 166 -11.13 2.48 -13.48
CA LEU A 166 -10.13 3.08 -12.61
C LEU A 166 -10.65 4.36 -11.96
N LEU A 167 -10.21 4.59 -10.73
CA LEU A 167 -10.20 5.90 -10.12
C LEU A 167 -8.77 6.44 -10.20
N ASN A 168 -8.55 7.45 -11.02
CA ASN A 168 -7.25 8.09 -11.18
C ASN A 168 -7.08 9.11 -10.05
N GLY A 169 -6.16 8.86 -9.17
CA GLY A 169 -5.86 9.65 -7.98
C GLY A 169 -4.84 8.90 -7.11
N PRO A 170 -4.42 9.49 -5.97
CA PRO A 170 -3.43 8.87 -5.11
C PRO A 170 -3.99 7.61 -4.42
N PRO A 171 -3.59 6.39 -4.79
CA PRO A 171 -3.97 5.19 -4.07
C PRO A 171 -3.28 5.16 -2.70
N GLY A 172 -3.85 4.42 -1.75
CA GLY A 172 -3.17 4.09 -0.50
C GLY A 172 -2.65 2.66 -0.53
N GLY A 173 -1.77 2.32 0.42
CA GLY A 173 -1.16 1.00 0.54
C GLY A 173 -2.04 -0.06 1.20
N ALA A 174 -3.30 0.23 1.55
CA ALA A 174 -4.13 -0.72 2.30
C ALA A 174 -4.26 -2.11 1.63
N CYS A 175 -4.33 -2.14 0.29
CA CYS A 175 -4.23 -3.36 -0.51
C CYS A 175 -3.76 -2.95 -1.91
N ALA A 176 -2.47 -3.02 -2.19
CA ALA A 176 -1.92 -2.49 -3.45
C ALA A 176 -0.85 -3.39 -4.05
N MET A 177 -0.83 -3.45 -5.38
CA MET A 177 0.04 -4.31 -6.18
C MET A 177 1.03 -3.52 -7.03
N THR A 178 2.24 -4.06 -7.11
CA THR A 178 3.24 -3.69 -8.11
C THR A 178 3.91 -4.94 -8.70
N SER A 179 4.56 -4.83 -9.86
CA SER A 179 5.38 -5.94 -10.36
C SER A 179 6.77 -5.94 -9.71
N ARG A 180 7.33 -7.12 -9.50
CA ARG A 180 8.70 -7.27 -8.98
C ARG A 180 9.74 -6.62 -9.90
N ASP A 181 9.55 -6.71 -11.20
CA ASP A 181 10.45 -6.06 -12.17
C ASP A 181 10.48 -4.55 -11.94
N LEU A 182 9.32 -3.90 -11.90
CA LEU A 182 9.26 -2.45 -11.67
C LEU A 182 9.79 -2.09 -10.29
N TYR A 183 9.44 -2.87 -9.25
CA TYR A 183 9.93 -2.67 -7.88
C TYR A 183 11.46 -2.66 -7.83
N ARG A 184 12.11 -3.63 -8.49
CA ARG A 184 13.58 -3.69 -8.58
C ARG A 184 14.18 -2.53 -9.38
N ARG A 185 13.55 -2.15 -10.49
CA ARG A 185 14.02 -1.06 -11.36
C ARG A 185 14.05 0.29 -10.66
N VAL A 186 13.13 0.55 -9.73
CA VAL A 186 13.13 1.79 -8.94
C VAL A 186 13.98 1.70 -7.66
N GLY A 187 14.52 0.52 -7.35
CA GLY A 187 15.29 0.28 -6.13
C GLY A 187 14.45 -0.03 -4.90
N GLY A 188 13.20 -0.47 -5.10
CA GLY A 188 12.27 -0.85 -4.05
C GLY A 188 11.62 0.30 -3.30
N PHE A 189 10.94 -0.01 -2.20
CA PHE A 189 10.47 1.02 -1.27
C PHE A 189 11.65 1.69 -0.59
N ARG A 190 11.67 3.01 -0.60
CA ARG A 190 12.68 3.76 0.13
C ARG A 190 12.55 3.48 1.62
N GLN A 191 13.67 3.41 2.32
CA GLN A 191 13.69 3.26 3.76
C GLN A 191 14.05 4.59 4.43
N HIS A 192 13.39 4.89 5.55
CA HIS A 192 13.72 6.07 6.34
C HIS A 192 14.57 5.67 7.54
N PRO A 193 15.76 6.29 7.76
CA PRO A 193 16.71 5.81 8.77
C PRO A 193 16.28 6.07 10.23
N ARG A 194 15.27 6.92 10.45
CA ARG A 194 14.91 7.40 11.80
C ARG A 194 13.39 7.41 12.08
N LEU A 195 12.55 7.26 11.07
CA LEU A 195 11.10 7.32 11.26
C LEU A 195 10.52 5.91 11.15
N VAL A 196 9.77 5.53 12.15
CA VAL A 196 8.98 4.29 12.19
C VAL A 196 7.77 4.42 11.27
N PHE A 197 7.19 5.61 11.21
CA PHE A 197 6.07 5.94 10.34
C PHE A 197 6.43 7.08 9.38
N TRP A 198 6.22 6.87 8.09
CA TRP A 198 6.46 7.85 7.03
C TRP A 198 5.63 7.50 5.79
N GLN A 199 5.80 8.22 4.69
CA GLN A 199 4.97 8.06 3.49
C GLN A 199 5.77 7.30 2.40
N GLU A 200 5.91 5.97 2.55
CA GLU A 200 6.68 5.12 1.63
C GLU A 200 5.96 4.97 0.28
N GLU A 201 4.63 4.81 0.26
CA GLU A 201 3.86 4.68 -0.99
C GLU A 201 3.91 5.97 -1.83
N PRO A 202 3.72 7.20 -1.29
CA PRO A 202 3.92 8.42 -2.05
C PRO A 202 5.34 8.57 -2.61
N ALA A 203 6.35 8.10 -1.87
CA ALA A 203 7.73 8.09 -2.36
C ALA A 203 7.89 7.10 -3.52
N TYR A 204 7.34 5.89 -3.40
CA TYR A 204 7.34 4.88 -4.44
C TYR A 204 6.59 5.35 -5.69
N MET A 205 5.39 5.92 -5.55
CA MET A 205 4.64 6.50 -6.65
C MET A 205 5.44 7.60 -7.38
N THR A 206 6.19 8.42 -6.63
CA THR A 206 7.07 9.42 -7.22
C THR A 206 8.18 8.77 -8.06
N ASP A 207 8.72 7.64 -7.61
CA ASP A 207 9.82 6.97 -8.32
C ASP A 207 9.34 6.23 -9.58
N ILE A 208 8.21 5.55 -9.53
CA ILE A 208 7.64 4.91 -10.74
C ILE A 208 7.22 5.96 -11.77
N ASN A 209 6.70 7.12 -11.34
CA ASN A 209 6.34 8.21 -12.24
C ASN A 209 7.55 8.74 -13.03
N LYS A 210 8.74 8.76 -12.45
CA LYS A 210 9.99 9.13 -13.17
C LYS A 210 10.33 8.17 -14.31
N LEU A 211 9.86 6.93 -14.22
CA LEU A 211 10.00 5.92 -15.26
C LEU A 211 8.82 5.89 -16.25
N GLY A 212 7.87 6.82 -16.12
CA GLY A 212 6.71 6.94 -17.00
C GLY A 212 5.51 6.06 -16.59
N TYR A 213 5.54 5.42 -15.41
CA TYR A 213 4.41 4.64 -14.92
C TYR A 213 3.50 5.49 -14.04
N GLY A 214 2.19 5.30 -14.22
CA GLY A 214 1.17 5.89 -13.37
C GLY A 214 0.81 5.00 -12.17
N HIS A 215 -0.19 5.48 -11.42
CA HIS A 215 -0.82 4.76 -10.32
C HIS A 215 -2.34 5.02 -10.35
N ALA A 216 -3.12 4.09 -9.85
CA ALA A 216 -4.58 4.21 -9.83
C ALA A 216 -5.20 3.28 -8.77
N VAL A 217 -6.51 3.45 -8.57
CA VAL A 217 -7.35 2.55 -7.77
C VAL A 217 -8.24 1.74 -8.72
N LEU A 218 -8.31 0.43 -8.51
CA LEU A 218 -9.21 -0.48 -9.23
C LEU A 218 -10.62 -0.35 -8.66
N ALA A 219 -11.53 0.29 -9.41
CA ALA A 219 -12.86 0.64 -8.92
C ALA A 219 -13.76 -0.59 -8.62
N ASP A 220 -13.54 -1.69 -9.35
CA ASP A 220 -14.38 -2.89 -9.27
C ASP A 220 -13.90 -3.92 -8.21
N LEU A 221 -12.76 -3.70 -7.57
CA LEU A 221 -12.30 -4.52 -6.47
C LEU A 221 -12.38 -3.73 -5.17
N LYS A 222 -13.28 -4.11 -4.28
CA LYS A 222 -13.45 -3.45 -2.98
C LYS A 222 -13.00 -4.35 -1.85
N VAL A 223 -12.21 -3.77 -0.92
CA VAL A 223 -11.80 -4.41 0.33
C VAL A 223 -12.28 -3.59 1.53
N HIS A 224 -12.61 -4.26 2.63
CA HIS A 224 -13.01 -3.58 3.86
C HIS A 224 -11.78 -3.32 4.73
N HIS A 225 -11.38 -2.06 4.80
CA HIS A 225 -10.31 -1.56 5.65
C HIS A 225 -10.92 -0.84 6.85
N THR A 226 -10.66 -1.32 8.07
CA THR A 226 -11.23 -0.78 9.31
C THR A 226 -10.40 0.38 9.86
N GLY A 227 -10.17 1.42 9.08
CA GLY A 227 -9.51 2.64 9.56
C GLY A 227 -10.25 3.31 10.74
N GLY A 228 -9.92 4.53 11.06
CA GLY A 228 -10.65 5.32 12.04
C GLY A 228 -10.01 5.39 13.42
N ALA A 229 -10.81 5.36 14.51
CA ALA A 229 -10.34 5.60 15.88
C ALA A 229 -9.25 4.62 16.35
N TYR A 230 -9.25 3.40 15.83
CA TYR A 230 -8.18 2.42 16.08
C TYR A 230 -6.83 2.81 15.50
N TYR A 231 -6.82 3.64 14.49
CA TYR A 231 -5.60 4.02 13.76
C TYR A 231 -4.77 5.07 14.51
N GLY A 232 -5.39 5.94 15.31
CA GLY A 232 -4.73 6.99 16.10
C GLY A 232 -4.36 6.54 17.51
N ALA A 233 -5.25 5.78 18.17
CA ALA A 233 -5.15 5.49 19.61
C ALA A 233 -4.04 4.49 19.99
N THR A 234 -3.40 3.81 19.03
CA THR A 234 -2.46 2.71 19.30
C THR A 234 -1.01 2.99 18.87
N SER A 235 -0.71 4.16 18.27
CA SER A 235 0.64 4.50 17.82
C SER A 235 1.00 5.95 18.11
N PRO A 236 1.62 6.21 19.28
CA PRO A 236 2.14 7.54 19.63
C PRO A 236 3.12 8.10 18.58
N GLU A 237 3.89 7.23 17.92
CA GLU A 237 4.83 7.61 16.87
C GLU A 237 4.11 8.16 15.64
N LYS A 238 2.97 7.57 15.28
CA LYS A 238 2.14 8.01 14.16
C LYS A 238 1.46 9.34 14.46
N GLU A 239 0.95 9.52 15.67
CA GLU A 239 0.41 10.81 16.12
C GLU A 239 1.47 11.90 16.08
N ALA A 240 2.66 11.62 16.58
CA ALA A 240 3.79 12.55 16.56
C ALA A 240 4.19 12.90 15.11
N PHE A 241 4.23 11.89 14.20
CA PHE A 241 4.49 12.11 12.78
C PHE A 241 3.46 13.05 12.16
N TRP A 242 2.16 12.77 12.34
CA TRP A 242 1.11 13.60 11.76
C TRP A 242 1.08 15.00 12.33
N ALA A 243 1.30 15.17 13.63
CA ALA A 243 1.42 16.48 14.27
C ALA A 243 2.57 17.28 13.66
N ALA A 244 3.75 16.66 13.49
CA ALA A 244 4.92 17.29 12.87
C ALA A 244 4.68 17.61 11.39
N TYR A 245 4.05 16.69 10.64
CA TYR A 245 3.69 16.87 9.24
C TYR A 245 2.75 18.06 9.02
N TRP A 246 1.65 18.14 9.77
CA TRP A 246 0.69 19.22 9.65
C TRP A 246 1.29 20.57 10.06
N LYS A 247 2.08 20.59 11.12
CA LYS A 247 2.85 21.79 11.53
C LYS A 247 3.81 22.26 10.44
N GLY A 248 4.54 21.32 9.84
CA GLY A 248 5.45 21.61 8.72
C GLY A 248 4.72 22.09 7.47
N ARG A 249 3.55 21.50 7.16
CA ARG A 249 2.71 21.90 6.03
C ARG A 249 2.15 23.32 6.24
N ALA A 250 1.61 23.61 7.42
CA ALA A 250 1.11 24.94 7.76
C ALA A 250 2.20 26.02 7.62
N ARG A 251 3.40 25.73 8.14
CA ARG A 251 4.57 26.62 8.00
C ARG A 251 4.95 26.86 6.53
N ARG A 252 5.01 25.81 5.71
CA ARG A 252 5.30 25.91 4.27
C ARG A 252 4.25 26.73 3.54
N GLN A 253 2.97 26.52 3.85
CA GLN A 253 1.89 27.33 3.28
C GLN A 253 1.96 28.80 3.68
N ALA A 254 2.27 29.09 4.95
CA ALA A 254 2.45 30.47 5.43
C ALA A 254 3.61 31.18 4.70
N ILE A 255 4.75 30.49 4.56
CA ILE A 255 5.90 31.01 3.80
C ILE A 255 5.51 31.24 2.34
N LYS A 256 4.82 30.27 1.74
CA LYS A 256 4.35 30.37 0.36
C LYS A 256 3.40 31.56 0.15
N LYS A 257 2.42 31.74 1.04
CA LYS A 257 1.53 32.90 1.02
C LYS A 257 2.30 34.22 1.14
N LEU A 258 3.31 34.28 2.00
CA LEU A 258 4.17 35.47 2.17
C LEU A 258 4.98 35.76 0.90
N VAL A 259 5.63 34.75 0.32
CA VAL A 259 6.45 34.89 -0.89
C VAL A 259 5.60 35.31 -2.09
N PHE A 260 4.38 34.76 -2.22
CA PHE A 260 3.44 35.15 -3.29
C PHE A 260 2.84 36.56 -3.12
N ARG A 261 3.01 37.22 -1.98
CA ARG A 261 2.70 38.68 -1.85
C ARG A 261 3.71 39.56 -2.58
N LEU A 262 4.90 39.06 -2.90
CA LEU A 262 5.93 39.82 -3.61
C LEU A 262 5.61 39.87 -5.12
N PRO A 263 5.39 41.06 -5.71
CA PRO A 263 5.01 41.17 -7.13
C PRO A 263 6.02 40.59 -8.09
N PHE A 264 7.30 40.74 -7.78
CA PHE A 264 8.37 40.21 -8.60
C PHE A 264 8.36 38.66 -8.63
N PHE A 265 8.12 38.02 -7.47
CA PHE A 265 8.05 36.57 -7.39
C PHE A 265 6.85 36.00 -8.17
N ARG A 266 5.69 36.66 -8.10
CA ARG A 266 4.52 36.28 -8.90
C ARG A 266 4.80 36.32 -10.40
N ARG A 267 5.49 37.39 -10.86
CA ARG A 267 5.89 37.52 -12.27
C ARG A 267 6.87 36.42 -12.70
N ALA A 268 7.88 36.16 -11.87
CA ALA A 268 8.85 35.09 -12.13
C ALA A 268 8.16 33.71 -12.14
N ASN A 269 7.30 33.42 -11.16
CA ASN A 269 6.56 32.17 -11.10
C ASN A 269 5.59 31.97 -12.27
N ALA A 270 4.93 33.04 -12.75
CA ALA A 270 4.08 32.98 -13.93
C ALA A 270 4.88 32.65 -15.21
N ARG A 271 6.17 33.07 -15.26
CA ARG A 271 7.07 32.78 -16.40
C ARG A 271 7.69 31.39 -16.36
N PHE A 272 8.00 30.90 -15.18
CA PHE A 272 8.81 29.68 -15.02
C PHE A 272 8.06 28.50 -14.40
N GLY A 273 6.85 28.68 -13.90
CA GLY A 273 6.02 27.60 -13.34
C GLY A 273 6.58 26.88 -12.12
N TRP A 274 7.44 27.55 -11.32
CA TRP A 274 8.17 26.90 -10.21
C TRP A 274 7.26 26.33 -9.11
N PHE A 275 6.15 27.00 -8.85
CA PHE A 275 5.24 26.64 -7.76
C PHE A 275 3.78 26.84 -8.15
N VAL A 276 2.92 25.92 -7.68
CA VAL A 276 1.46 26.15 -7.70
C VAL A 276 1.12 27.27 -6.72
N PRO A 277 0.38 28.31 -7.11
CA PRO A 277 -0.06 29.38 -6.20
C PRO A 277 -0.79 28.81 -4.97
N PRO A 278 -0.68 29.44 -3.79
CA PRO A 278 -1.47 29.05 -2.63
C PRO A 278 -2.95 29.37 -2.90
N PRO A 279 -3.87 28.53 -2.39
CA PRO A 279 -5.30 28.80 -2.45
C PRO A 279 -5.69 30.08 -1.70
#